data_054bc799936e2509d1c4c656abc357c6
#
_entry.id   054bc799936e2509d1c4c656abc357c6
#
_cell.length_a   1.000
_cell.length_b   1.000
_cell.length_c   1.000
_cell.angle_alpha   90.00
_cell.angle_beta   90.00
_cell.angle_gamma   90.00
#
_symmetry.space_group_name_H-M   'P 1'
#
loop_
_entity.id
_entity.type
_entity.pdbx_description
1 polymer ?
#
loop_
_entity_poly.entity_id
_entity_poly.type
_entity_poly.pdbx_seq_one_letter_code
_entity_poly.pdbx_strand_id
1 'polypeptide(L)'
;MKNSEIVVKRFLLSLAASLAMAFSAHAGEVSVAVAANFTAPMQKIARLFEQDTGHKATLAFGSTGRFYAQIKNGAPFDLLLSADDETPARLAKEGLAVDASRFTYAIGKLALWSKQPGLVDAQGQVLQSGTFDKIALADPKLAPYGAAAVEVMTHLGVLNTLRPKFVQGENIAQTHQFVATQNAQLGFVALSQVMADGRLVEGSVWAVPAALYTPLRQDAVLLTKGQGNAAAAALMQYLKGDKARAVIRGFGYEH
;
A
#
# COMPACT_ATOMS: atom_id res chain seq x y z
N MET A 1 58.87 -2.63 36.78
CA MET A 1 57.41 -2.60 37.01
C MET A 1 56.66 -1.44 36.30
N LYS A 2 57.22 -0.25 36.12
CA LYS A 2 56.55 0.88 35.41
C LYS A 2 56.31 0.68 33.90
N ASN A 3 57.15 -0.10 33.20
CA ASN A 3 57.05 -0.27 31.74
C ASN A 3 55.94 -1.25 31.30
N SER A 4 55.55 -2.20 32.14
CA SER A 4 54.48 -3.16 31.82
C SER A 4 53.09 -2.55 31.89
N GLU A 5 52.85 -1.59 32.79
CA GLU A 5 51.57 -0.90 32.91
C GLU A 5 51.31 0.05 31.71
N ILE A 6 52.35 0.65 31.16
CA ILE A 6 52.23 1.52 29.98
C ILE A 6 51.88 0.73 28.74
N VAL A 7 52.45 -0.45 28.58
CA VAL A 7 52.18 -1.35 27.45
C VAL A 7 50.73 -1.89 27.49
N VAL A 8 50.27 -2.30 28.69
CA VAL A 8 48.89 -2.78 28.88
C VAL A 8 47.85 -1.66 28.66
N LYS A 9 48.11 -0.43 29.15
CA LYS A 9 47.21 0.72 28.86
C LYS A 9 47.15 1.09 27.37
N ARG A 10 48.28 1.02 26.66
CA ARG A 10 48.28 1.27 25.21
C ARG A 10 47.55 0.19 24.42
N PHE A 11 47.62 -1.08 24.84
CA PHE A 11 46.91 -2.18 24.26
C PHE A 11 45.40 -2.10 24.49
N LEU A 12 44.98 -1.70 25.69
CA LEU A 12 43.56 -1.47 26.03
C LEU A 12 42.96 -0.28 25.32
N LEU A 13 43.72 0.80 25.12
CA LEU A 13 43.29 1.98 24.35
C LEU A 13 43.17 1.68 22.84
N SER A 14 44.08 0.85 22.27
CA SER A 14 43.98 0.45 20.86
C SER A 14 42.85 -0.55 20.64
N LEU A 15 42.52 -1.41 21.57
CA LEU A 15 41.39 -2.31 21.50
C LEU A 15 40.04 -1.58 21.61
N ALA A 16 39.95 -0.56 22.46
CA ALA A 16 38.79 0.30 22.60
C ALA A 16 38.55 1.17 21.34
N ALA A 17 39.62 1.66 20.70
CA ALA A 17 39.55 2.40 19.44
C ALA A 17 39.10 1.51 18.23
N SER A 18 39.48 0.22 18.25
CA SER A 18 39.08 -0.74 17.23
C SER A 18 37.59 -1.17 17.35
N LEU A 19 37.04 -1.17 18.56
CA LEU A 19 35.62 -1.45 18.80
C LEU A 19 34.67 -0.28 18.42
N ALA A 20 35.21 0.95 18.37
CA ALA A 20 34.44 2.13 17.97
C ALA A 20 34.29 2.30 16.47
N MET A 21 34.91 1.47 15.61
CA MET A 21 34.74 1.44 14.18
C MET A 21 33.58 0.51 13.72
N ALA A 22 32.81 -0.03 14.66
CA ALA A 22 31.68 -0.85 14.35
C ALA A 22 30.45 0.00 14.01
N PHE A 23 30.01 -0.17 12.77
CA PHE A 23 28.69 0.25 12.26
C PHE A 23 28.46 1.76 12.04
N SER A 24 29.19 2.36 11.13
CA SER A 24 28.55 3.35 10.27
C SER A 24 27.52 2.60 9.41
N ALA A 25 26.32 2.39 9.95
CA ALA A 25 25.19 2.01 9.11
C ALA A 25 25.03 3.11 8.06
N HIS A 26 25.53 2.87 6.84
CA HIS A 26 25.35 3.82 5.73
C HIS A 26 23.85 3.95 5.53
N ALA A 27 23.31 5.16 5.77
CA ALA A 27 21.95 5.50 5.43
C ALA A 27 21.77 5.24 3.92
N GLY A 28 21.00 4.23 3.58
CA GLY A 28 20.69 3.89 2.19
C GLY A 28 19.32 4.43 1.80
N GLU A 29 19.07 4.51 0.50
CA GLU A 29 17.77 4.90 -0.04
C GLU A 29 17.14 3.71 -0.77
N VAL A 30 15.82 3.57 -0.65
CA VAL A 30 15.03 2.56 -1.36
C VAL A 30 13.90 3.24 -2.14
N SER A 31 13.80 2.94 -3.44
CA SER A 31 12.73 3.41 -4.31
C SER A 31 11.56 2.43 -4.34
N VAL A 32 10.38 2.89 -3.95
CA VAL A 32 9.22 2.02 -3.72
C VAL A 32 8.03 2.45 -4.57
N ALA A 33 7.56 1.54 -5.44
CA ALA A 33 6.27 1.66 -6.10
C ALA A 33 5.17 1.17 -5.15
N VAL A 34 4.20 2.01 -4.82
CA VAL A 34 3.18 1.74 -3.81
C VAL A 34 1.79 1.92 -4.42
N ALA A 35 0.95 0.90 -4.33
CA ALA A 35 -0.44 0.99 -4.74
C ALA A 35 -1.17 2.10 -3.97
N ALA A 36 -1.94 2.91 -4.67
CA ALA A 36 -2.50 4.18 -4.18
C ALA A 36 -3.43 4.04 -2.97
N ASN A 37 -4.05 2.87 -2.78
CA ASN A 37 -4.85 2.57 -1.58
C ASN A 37 -4.01 2.56 -0.30
N PHE A 38 -2.71 2.29 -0.41
CA PHE A 38 -1.80 2.16 0.72
C PHE A 38 -0.97 3.44 0.99
N THR A 39 -1.34 4.57 0.37
CA THR A 39 -0.60 5.85 0.47
C THR A 39 -0.39 6.30 1.93
N ALA A 40 -1.46 6.50 2.69
CA ALA A 40 -1.37 7.02 4.05
C ALA A 40 -0.65 6.06 5.02
N PRO A 41 -0.95 4.73 5.02
CA PRO A 41 -0.18 3.77 5.81
C PRO A 41 1.31 3.79 5.47
N MET A 42 1.66 3.73 4.17
CA MET A 42 3.06 3.67 3.75
C MET A 42 3.85 4.93 4.08
N GLN A 43 3.25 6.11 3.98
CA GLN A 43 3.87 7.36 4.42
C GLN A 43 4.17 7.36 5.92
N LYS A 44 3.28 6.78 6.75
CA LYS A 44 3.51 6.63 8.19
C LYS A 44 4.62 5.60 8.47
N ILE A 45 4.58 4.46 7.78
CA ILE A 45 5.60 3.41 7.89
C ILE A 45 6.97 3.94 7.45
N ALA A 46 7.06 4.69 6.35
CA ALA A 46 8.32 5.23 5.85
C ALA A 46 8.99 6.18 6.86
N ARG A 47 8.20 7.03 7.53
CA ARG A 47 8.72 7.89 8.60
C ARG A 47 9.26 7.09 9.79
N LEU A 48 8.54 6.05 10.23
CA LEU A 48 8.99 5.18 11.31
C LEU A 48 10.24 4.38 10.90
N PHE A 49 10.27 3.89 9.68
CA PHE A 49 11.40 3.18 9.11
C PHE A 49 12.66 4.06 9.09
N GLU A 50 12.55 5.30 8.64
CA GLU A 50 13.67 6.25 8.63
C GLU A 50 14.15 6.56 10.05
N GLN A 51 13.24 6.79 10.99
CA GLN A 51 13.57 7.02 12.40
C GLN A 51 14.29 5.83 13.06
N ASP A 52 13.85 4.61 12.77
CA ASP A 52 14.36 3.39 13.41
C ASP A 52 15.66 2.87 12.77
N THR A 53 15.89 3.12 11.48
CA THR A 53 16.98 2.49 10.73
C THR A 53 17.97 3.49 10.12
N GLY A 54 17.60 4.75 10.01
CA GLY A 54 18.34 5.75 9.25
C GLY A 54 18.22 5.63 7.73
N HIS A 55 17.62 4.54 7.21
CA HIS A 55 17.38 4.39 5.77
C HIS A 55 16.16 5.20 5.33
N LYS A 56 16.20 5.74 4.11
CA LYS A 56 15.10 6.53 3.53
C LYS A 56 14.34 5.75 2.47
N ALA A 57 13.01 5.81 2.51
CA ALA A 57 12.15 5.28 1.46
C ALA A 57 11.58 6.42 0.60
N THR A 58 11.91 6.42 -0.70
CA THR A 58 11.32 7.31 -1.70
C THR A 58 10.13 6.63 -2.34
N LEU A 59 8.93 7.21 -2.15
CA LEU A 59 7.65 6.58 -2.47
C LEU A 59 7.05 7.18 -3.73
N ALA A 60 6.64 6.31 -4.66
CA ALA A 60 5.78 6.66 -5.78
C ALA A 60 4.42 5.98 -5.61
N PHE A 61 3.33 6.71 -5.85
CA PHE A 61 1.97 6.21 -5.67
C PHE A 61 1.22 6.15 -7.01
N GLY A 62 0.51 5.03 -7.25
CA GLY A 62 -0.23 4.83 -8.50
C GLY A 62 -1.05 3.55 -8.48
N SER A 63 -1.64 3.19 -9.62
CA SER A 63 -2.32 1.88 -9.75
C SER A 63 -1.32 0.75 -9.96
N THR A 64 -1.66 -0.43 -9.46
CA THR A 64 -0.86 -1.67 -9.60
C THR A 64 -0.51 -1.95 -11.06
N GLY A 65 -1.48 -1.91 -11.97
CA GLY A 65 -1.25 -2.18 -13.39
C GLY A 65 -0.35 -1.16 -14.08
N ARG A 66 -0.40 0.12 -13.64
CA ARG A 66 0.53 1.14 -14.14
C ARG A 66 1.97 0.87 -13.70
N PHE A 67 2.16 0.50 -12.43
CA PHE A 67 3.49 0.11 -11.95
C PHE A 67 4.01 -1.15 -12.63
N TYR A 68 3.13 -2.14 -12.87
CA TYR A 68 3.52 -3.30 -13.68
C TYR A 68 4.08 -2.87 -15.04
N ALA A 69 3.38 -2.00 -15.76
CA ALA A 69 3.84 -1.50 -17.06
C ALA A 69 5.16 -0.72 -16.96
N GLN A 70 5.32 0.13 -15.95
CA GLN A 70 6.55 0.90 -15.72
C GLN A 70 7.74 -0.02 -15.38
N ILE A 71 7.57 -1.01 -14.50
CA ILE A 71 8.61 -1.98 -14.13
C ILE A 71 9.03 -2.79 -15.36
N LYS A 72 8.07 -3.24 -16.14
CA LYS A 72 8.33 -3.97 -17.39
C LYS A 72 9.12 -3.14 -18.41
N ASN A 73 8.92 -1.82 -18.42
CA ASN A 73 9.67 -0.88 -19.25
C ASN A 73 10.94 -0.34 -18.56
N GLY A 74 11.37 -0.98 -17.47
CA GLY A 74 12.67 -0.70 -16.86
C GLY A 74 12.69 0.42 -15.83
N ALA A 75 11.54 0.86 -15.28
CA ALA A 75 11.53 1.85 -14.19
C ALA A 75 12.40 1.41 -13.01
N PRO A 76 13.16 2.33 -12.38
CA PRO A 76 14.17 1.99 -11.38
C PRO A 76 13.59 1.88 -9.95
N PHE A 77 12.54 1.07 -9.77
CA PHE A 77 12.04 0.74 -8.45
C PHE A 77 12.79 -0.44 -7.86
N ASP A 78 13.02 -0.39 -6.56
CA ASP A 78 13.59 -1.50 -5.77
C ASP A 78 12.50 -2.45 -5.27
N LEU A 79 11.35 -1.90 -4.86
CA LEU A 79 10.22 -2.64 -4.29
C LEU A 79 8.91 -2.29 -4.99
N LEU A 80 8.01 -3.26 -5.05
CA LEU A 80 6.59 -3.06 -5.35
C LEU A 80 5.75 -3.50 -4.15
N LEU A 81 4.87 -2.61 -3.67
CA LEU A 81 3.75 -2.91 -2.78
C LEU A 81 2.47 -2.84 -3.62
N SER A 82 2.00 -4.00 -4.05
CA SER A 82 0.84 -4.16 -4.93
C SER A 82 -0.48 -4.14 -4.15
N ALA A 83 -1.59 -3.82 -4.82
CA ALA A 83 -2.94 -3.99 -4.28
C ALA A 83 -3.56 -5.36 -4.60
N ASP A 84 -2.81 -6.25 -5.24
CA ASP A 84 -3.14 -7.64 -5.52
C ASP A 84 -1.92 -8.55 -5.26
N ASP A 85 -2.10 -9.86 -5.33
CA ASP A 85 -1.05 -10.88 -5.26
C ASP A 85 -0.65 -11.42 -6.66
N GLU A 86 -1.48 -11.20 -7.67
CA GLU A 86 -1.26 -11.66 -9.04
C GLU A 86 -0.13 -10.91 -9.75
N THR A 87 -0.10 -9.57 -9.60
CA THR A 87 0.92 -8.73 -10.25
C THR A 87 2.34 -9.03 -9.76
N PRO A 88 2.62 -9.14 -8.44
CA PRO A 88 3.92 -9.58 -7.94
C PRO A 88 4.31 -10.98 -8.41
N ALA A 89 3.38 -11.94 -8.43
CA ALA A 89 3.61 -13.28 -8.95
C ALA A 89 3.96 -13.27 -10.44
N ARG A 90 3.27 -12.45 -11.23
CA ARG A 90 3.54 -12.27 -12.65
C ARG A 90 4.91 -11.66 -12.92
N LEU A 91 5.30 -10.61 -12.17
CA LEU A 91 6.63 -10.01 -12.28
C LEU A 91 7.73 -11.02 -11.94
N ALA A 92 7.54 -11.85 -10.91
CA ALA A 92 8.47 -12.92 -10.57
C ALA A 92 8.61 -13.95 -11.69
N LYS A 93 7.50 -14.40 -12.28
CA LYS A 93 7.49 -15.32 -13.43
C LYS A 93 8.18 -14.72 -14.66
N GLU A 94 8.11 -13.40 -14.85
CA GLU A 94 8.79 -12.67 -15.93
C GLU A 94 10.27 -12.33 -15.61
N GLY A 95 10.82 -12.75 -14.46
CA GLY A 95 12.20 -12.50 -14.03
C GLY A 95 12.46 -11.05 -13.58
N LEU A 96 11.40 -10.27 -13.33
CA LEU A 96 11.48 -8.86 -12.93
C LEU A 96 11.39 -8.66 -11.41
N ALA A 97 11.07 -9.72 -10.66
CA ALA A 97 11.02 -9.73 -9.21
C ALA A 97 11.58 -11.02 -8.63
N VAL A 98 11.98 -10.98 -7.36
CA VAL A 98 12.52 -12.13 -6.60
C VAL A 98 11.37 -12.84 -5.92
N ASP A 99 10.92 -13.98 -6.47
CA ASP A 99 9.71 -14.70 -5.99
C ASP A 99 9.80 -15.06 -4.50
N ALA A 100 10.95 -15.54 -4.01
CA ALA A 100 11.18 -15.89 -2.61
C ALA A 100 11.03 -14.69 -1.64
N SER A 101 11.02 -13.46 -2.13
CA SER A 101 10.82 -12.25 -1.32
C SER A 101 9.35 -11.90 -1.11
N ARG A 102 8.45 -12.46 -1.92
CA ARG A 102 7.03 -12.12 -1.95
C ARG A 102 6.32 -12.54 -0.67
N PHE A 103 5.49 -11.65 -0.13
CA PHE A 103 4.60 -11.94 0.99
C PHE A 103 3.40 -11.00 0.99
N THR A 104 2.26 -11.47 1.51
CA THR A 104 1.07 -10.65 1.74
C THR A 104 1.32 -9.73 2.93
N TYR A 105 1.32 -8.41 2.70
CA TYR A 105 1.51 -7.42 3.76
C TYR A 105 0.19 -6.90 4.33
N ALA A 106 -0.91 -7.00 3.58
CA ALA A 106 -2.24 -6.54 3.99
C ALA A 106 -3.35 -7.24 3.18
N ILE A 107 -4.54 -7.32 3.77
CA ILE A 107 -5.78 -7.67 3.05
C ILE A 107 -6.68 -6.44 3.09
N GLY A 108 -6.99 -5.92 1.90
CA GLY A 108 -7.78 -4.70 1.73
C GLY A 108 -9.28 -4.95 1.81
N LYS A 109 -10.03 -3.91 2.14
CA LYS A 109 -11.50 -3.91 2.14
C LYS A 109 -12.03 -2.85 1.18
N LEU A 110 -13.01 -3.24 0.37
CA LEU A 110 -13.75 -2.34 -0.49
C LEU A 110 -14.87 -1.67 0.30
N ALA A 111 -15.11 -0.41 0.04
CA ALA A 111 -16.25 0.33 0.58
C ALA A 111 -16.94 1.14 -0.52
N LEU A 112 -18.26 1.26 -0.43
CA LEU A 112 -19.00 2.31 -1.12
C LEU A 112 -19.11 3.50 -0.16
N TRP A 113 -18.67 4.66 -0.59
CA TRP A 113 -18.62 5.86 0.24
C TRP A 113 -19.21 7.08 -0.45
N SER A 114 -19.83 7.93 0.33
CA SER A 114 -20.23 9.29 -0.05
C SER A 114 -19.79 10.27 1.01
N LYS A 115 -19.37 11.47 0.57
CA LYS A 115 -19.14 12.59 1.48
C LYS A 115 -20.43 13.08 2.13
N GLN A 116 -21.59 12.84 1.49
CA GLN A 116 -22.89 13.22 2.01
C GLN A 116 -23.35 12.25 3.09
N PRO A 117 -23.69 12.73 4.31
CA PRO A 117 -24.28 11.88 5.35
C PRO A 117 -25.59 11.26 4.87
N GLY A 118 -25.78 9.96 5.11
CA GLY A 118 -27.02 9.24 4.84
C GLY A 118 -27.31 8.89 3.37
N LEU A 119 -26.45 9.31 2.40
CA LEU A 119 -26.65 8.90 1.00
C LEU A 119 -26.37 7.41 0.80
N VAL A 120 -25.34 6.89 1.44
CA VAL A 120 -25.00 5.45 1.41
C VAL A 120 -25.52 4.82 2.69
N ASP A 121 -26.45 3.88 2.56
CA ASP A 121 -26.99 3.09 3.67
C ASP A 121 -26.05 1.92 4.00
N ALA A 122 -26.30 1.27 5.15
CA ALA A 122 -25.46 0.18 5.65
C ALA A 122 -25.51 -1.11 4.81
N GLN A 123 -26.42 -1.22 3.85
CA GLN A 123 -26.61 -2.36 2.95
C GLN A 123 -26.26 -2.06 1.49
N GLY A 124 -25.91 -0.79 1.16
CA GLY A 124 -25.61 -0.37 -0.20
C GLY A 124 -26.81 -0.34 -1.14
N GLN A 125 -28.05 -0.24 -0.61
CA GLN A 125 -29.30 -0.25 -1.38
C GLN A 125 -29.38 0.92 -2.36
N VAL A 126 -28.65 2.00 -2.09
CA VAL A 126 -28.52 3.14 -3.00
C VAL A 126 -28.06 2.73 -4.40
N LEU A 127 -27.30 1.65 -4.56
CA LEU A 127 -26.88 1.13 -5.87
C LEU A 127 -28.08 0.60 -6.69
N GLN A 128 -29.10 0.07 -6.03
CA GLN A 128 -30.30 -0.44 -6.68
C GLN A 128 -31.32 0.68 -6.95
N SER A 129 -31.47 1.63 -6.02
CA SER A 129 -32.38 2.77 -6.18
C SER A 129 -31.95 3.73 -7.30
N GLY A 130 -30.64 3.82 -7.54
CA GLY A 130 -30.08 4.66 -8.60
C GLY A 130 -30.32 6.17 -8.41
N THR A 131 -30.60 6.64 -7.20
CA THR A 131 -30.97 8.04 -6.86
C THR A 131 -29.79 9.00 -6.88
N PHE A 132 -28.80 8.76 -7.72
CA PHE A 132 -27.61 9.60 -7.92
C PHE A 132 -27.28 9.70 -9.42
N ASP A 133 -26.56 10.74 -9.80
CA ASP A 133 -26.16 10.96 -11.19
C ASP A 133 -24.84 10.31 -11.56
N LYS A 134 -23.86 10.33 -10.64
CA LYS A 134 -22.50 9.86 -10.88
C LYS A 134 -21.98 8.99 -9.75
N ILE A 135 -21.34 7.89 -10.13
CA ILE A 135 -20.62 6.99 -9.22
C ILE A 135 -19.16 6.84 -9.68
N ALA A 136 -18.22 7.06 -8.74
CA ALA A 136 -16.80 6.92 -9.03
C ALA A 136 -16.29 5.51 -8.78
N LEU A 137 -15.41 5.03 -9.66
CA LEU A 137 -14.63 3.79 -9.48
C LEU A 137 -13.25 3.94 -10.11
N ALA A 138 -12.28 3.18 -9.65
CA ALA A 138 -10.98 3.12 -10.30
C ALA A 138 -11.06 2.29 -11.60
N ASP A 139 -10.16 2.54 -12.55
CA ASP A 139 -10.09 1.75 -13.78
C ASP A 139 -9.90 0.25 -13.45
N PRO A 140 -10.88 -0.61 -13.76
CA PRO A 140 -10.81 -2.03 -13.42
C PRO A 140 -9.70 -2.80 -14.14
N LYS A 141 -9.16 -2.25 -15.23
CA LYS A 141 -8.02 -2.83 -15.95
C LYS A 141 -6.67 -2.54 -15.28
N LEU A 142 -6.60 -1.50 -14.45
CA LEU A 142 -5.36 -1.01 -13.85
C LEU A 142 -5.34 -1.13 -12.33
N ALA A 143 -6.51 -1.14 -11.69
CA ALA A 143 -6.64 -1.06 -10.23
C ALA A 143 -7.48 -2.22 -9.69
N PRO A 144 -6.92 -3.07 -8.79
CA PRO A 144 -7.64 -4.18 -8.19
C PRO A 144 -8.94 -3.77 -7.48
N TYR A 145 -8.95 -2.62 -6.81
CA TYR A 145 -10.19 -2.08 -6.21
C TYR A 145 -11.25 -1.71 -7.25
N GLY A 146 -10.85 -1.32 -8.46
CA GLY A 146 -11.78 -1.10 -9.57
C GLY A 146 -12.37 -2.39 -10.11
N ALA A 147 -11.55 -3.44 -10.23
CA ALA A 147 -12.02 -4.78 -10.58
C ALA A 147 -13.02 -5.31 -9.54
N ALA A 148 -12.70 -5.20 -8.25
CA ALA A 148 -13.59 -5.58 -7.16
C ALA A 148 -14.93 -4.81 -7.19
N ALA A 149 -14.92 -3.51 -7.51
CA ALA A 149 -16.15 -2.72 -7.67
C ALA A 149 -17.04 -3.26 -8.80
N VAL A 150 -16.43 -3.67 -9.92
CA VAL A 150 -17.17 -4.29 -11.04
C VAL A 150 -17.74 -5.65 -10.63
N GLU A 151 -17.00 -6.47 -9.89
CA GLU A 151 -17.48 -7.74 -9.35
C GLU A 151 -18.71 -7.52 -8.45
N VAL A 152 -18.66 -6.58 -7.50
CA VAL A 152 -19.78 -6.24 -6.62
C VAL A 152 -21.02 -5.83 -7.43
N MET A 153 -20.87 -4.90 -8.37
CA MET A 153 -21.99 -4.45 -9.20
C MET A 153 -22.54 -5.56 -10.09
N THR A 154 -21.70 -6.50 -10.49
CA THR A 154 -22.10 -7.70 -11.25
C THR A 154 -22.93 -8.64 -10.39
N HIS A 155 -22.44 -8.97 -9.18
CA HIS A 155 -23.17 -9.82 -8.22
C HIS A 155 -24.54 -9.24 -7.84
N LEU A 156 -24.63 -7.91 -7.71
CA LEU A 156 -25.87 -7.21 -7.39
C LEU A 156 -26.78 -7.02 -8.62
N GLY A 157 -26.35 -7.39 -9.83
CA GLY A 157 -27.12 -7.24 -11.07
C GLY A 157 -27.26 -5.78 -11.55
N VAL A 158 -26.50 -4.84 -11.00
CA VAL A 158 -26.66 -3.40 -11.27
C VAL A 158 -25.60 -2.82 -12.22
N LEU A 159 -24.59 -3.59 -12.62
CA LEU A 159 -23.44 -3.11 -13.42
C LEU A 159 -23.89 -2.36 -14.69
N ASN A 160 -24.76 -2.96 -15.48
CA ASN A 160 -25.17 -2.39 -16.77
C ASN A 160 -26.02 -1.12 -16.59
N THR A 161 -26.86 -1.09 -15.57
CA THR A 161 -27.70 0.08 -15.24
C THR A 161 -26.83 1.26 -14.76
N LEU A 162 -25.76 0.99 -14.01
CA LEU A 162 -24.89 2.03 -13.44
C LEU A 162 -23.77 2.46 -14.38
N ARG A 163 -23.41 1.65 -15.37
CA ARG A 163 -22.31 1.95 -16.31
C ARG A 163 -22.39 3.35 -16.95
N PRO A 164 -23.56 3.88 -17.39
CA PRO A 164 -23.66 5.25 -17.92
C PRO A 164 -23.34 6.35 -16.90
N LYS A 165 -23.37 6.04 -15.60
CA LYS A 165 -23.10 6.99 -14.49
C LYS A 165 -21.64 6.96 -14.03
N PHE A 166 -20.77 6.14 -14.63
CA PHE A 166 -19.40 5.95 -14.18
C PHE A 166 -18.53 7.19 -14.39
N VAL A 167 -17.81 7.57 -13.31
CA VAL A 167 -16.67 8.47 -13.35
C VAL A 167 -15.44 7.63 -13.01
N GLN A 168 -14.58 7.40 -13.98
CA GLN A 168 -13.46 6.49 -13.83
C GLN A 168 -12.19 7.24 -13.43
N GLY A 169 -11.61 6.86 -12.29
CA GLY A 169 -10.29 7.30 -11.84
C GLY A 169 -9.20 6.36 -12.35
N GLU A 170 -8.02 6.87 -12.62
CA GLU A 170 -6.84 6.07 -13.02
C GLU A 170 -6.39 5.11 -11.90
N ASN A 171 -6.66 5.48 -10.66
CA ASN A 171 -6.37 4.71 -9.45
C ASN A 171 -7.38 5.04 -8.34
N ILE A 172 -7.30 4.30 -7.22
CA ILE A 172 -8.26 4.43 -6.13
C ILE A 172 -8.13 5.77 -5.37
N ALA A 173 -6.96 6.43 -5.38
CA ALA A 173 -6.81 7.75 -4.76
C ALA A 173 -7.54 8.83 -5.56
N GLN A 174 -7.43 8.81 -6.89
CA GLN A 174 -8.19 9.71 -7.75
C GLN A 174 -9.70 9.46 -7.64
N THR A 175 -10.10 8.19 -7.54
CA THR A 175 -11.51 7.81 -7.31
C THR A 175 -12.05 8.42 -6.02
N HIS A 176 -11.30 8.27 -4.91
CA HIS A 176 -11.64 8.89 -3.64
C HIS A 176 -11.76 10.42 -3.78
N GLN A 177 -10.85 11.06 -4.51
CA GLN A 177 -10.86 12.50 -4.71
C GLN A 177 -12.10 12.96 -5.48
N PHE A 178 -12.58 12.22 -6.49
CA PHE A 178 -13.80 12.56 -7.21
C PHE A 178 -15.02 12.63 -6.27
N VAL A 179 -15.11 11.73 -5.29
CA VAL A 179 -16.19 11.75 -4.29
C VAL A 179 -15.96 12.86 -3.26
N ALA A 180 -14.73 13.02 -2.76
CA ALA A 180 -14.37 14.03 -1.77
C ALA A 180 -14.62 15.46 -2.27
N THR A 181 -14.42 15.70 -3.57
CA THR A 181 -14.70 17.00 -4.24
C THR A 181 -16.10 17.08 -4.84
N GLN A 182 -16.95 16.07 -4.63
CA GLN A 182 -18.33 15.98 -5.13
C GLN A 182 -18.46 16.00 -6.68
N ASN A 183 -17.41 15.65 -7.40
CA ASN A 183 -17.48 15.36 -8.83
C ASN A 183 -18.24 14.05 -9.14
N ALA A 184 -18.37 13.19 -8.12
CA ALA A 184 -19.33 12.08 -8.04
C ALA A 184 -19.97 12.08 -6.66
N GLN A 185 -21.26 11.75 -6.54
CA GLN A 185 -21.97 11.77 -5.27
C GLN A 185 -21.51 10.64 -4.33
N LEU A 186 -21.11 9.50 -4.90
CA LEU A 186 -20.59 8.34 -4.19
C LEU A 186 -19.59 7.61 -5.08
N GLY A 187 -18.85 6.66 -4.49
CA GLY A 187 -17.91 5.85 -5.24
C GLY A 187 -17.38 4.66 -4.45
N PHE A 188 -16.84 3.70 -5.17
CA PHE A 188 -16.12 2.58 -4.60
C PHE A 188 -14.68 3.00 -4.27
N VAL A 189 -14.33 2.94 -2.99
CA VAL A 189 -13.04 3.38 -2.45
C VAL A 189 -12.42 2.26 -1.60
N ALA A 190 -11.15 2.37 -1.24
CA ALA A 190 -10.59 1.53 -0.21
C ALA A 190 -11.10 2.00 1.17
N LEU A 191 -11.52 1.06 2.02
CA LEU A 191 -12.01 1.39 3.37
C LEU A 191 -10.98 2.20 4.15
N SER A 192 -9.69 1.93 3.95
CA SER A 192 -8.56 2.63 4.54
C SER A 192 -8.47 4.13 4.21
N GLN A 193 -9.15 4.59 3.15
CA GLN A 193 -9.15 6.00 2.74
C GLN A 193 -10.18 6.84 3.49
N VAL A 194 -11.18 6.18 4.06
CA VAL A 194 -12.33 6.85 4.71
C VAL A 194 -12.45 6.54 6.19
N MET A 195 -11.62 5.63 6.70
CA MET A 195 -11.55 5.27 8.13
C MET A 195 -10.27 5.79 8.77
N ALA A 196 -10.39 6.29 9.99
CA ALA A 196 -9.25 6.60 10.86
C ALA A 196 -9.56 6.06 12.27
N ASP A 197 -8.61 5.37 12.87
CA ASP A 197 -8.73 4.78 14.22
C ASP A 197 -10.04 4.00 14.44
N GLY A 198 -10.44 3.22 13.41
CA GLY A 198 -11.65 2.39 13.42
C GLY A 198 -12.97 3.16 13.26
N ARG A 199 -12.93 4.44 12.92
CA ARG A 199 -14.12 5.29 12.74
C ARG A 199 -14.16 5.90 11.35
N LEU A 200 -15.38 6.07 10.82
CA LEU A 200 -15.61 6.84 9.60
C LEU A 200 -15.24 8.31 9.85
N VAL A 201 -14.42 8.87 8.96
CA VAL A 201 -13.93 10.27 9.08
C VAL A 201 -15.06 11.26 8.77
N GLU A 202 -15.80 11.04 7.67
CA GLU A 202 -16.94 11.90 7.27
C GLU A 202 -17.88 11.13 6.33
N GLY A 203 -19.11 11.65 6.19
CA GLY A 203 -20.07 11.17 5.21
C GLY A 203 -20.83 9.91 5.63
N SER A 204 -21.06 9.02 4.68
CA SER A 204 -21.75 7.75 4.86
C SER A 204 -21.05 6.64 4.09
N VAL A 205 -21.03 5.41 4.63
CA VAL A 205 -20.25 4.30 4.11
C VAL A 205 -21.01 2.98 4.23
N TRP A 206 -20.87 2.14 3.21
CA TRP A 206 -21.15 0.72 3.25
C TRP A 206 -19.84 -0.05 3.10
N ALA A 207 -19.39 -0.72 4.15
CA ALA A 207 -18.30 -1.70 4.04
C ALA A 207 -18.83 -2.90 3.25
N VAL A 208 -18.30 -3.10 2.05
CA VAL A 208 -18.80 -4.15 1.14
C VAL A 208 -18.48 -5.52 1.71
N PRO A 209 -19.46 -6.44 1.83
CA PRO A 209 -19.20 -7.80 2.28
C PRO A 209 -18.18 -8.52 1.41
N ALA A 210 -17.21 -9.19 2.04
CA ALA A 210 -16.12 -9.90 1.36
C ALA A 210 -16.60 -11.01 0.39
N ALA A 211 -17.82 -11.52 0.57
CA ALA A 211 -18.42 -12.51 -0.31
C ALA A 211 -18.81 -11.97 -1.70
N LEU A 212 -18.84 -10.64 -1.90
CA LEU A 212 -19.26 -10.01 -3.15
C LEU A 212 -18.11 -9.72 -4.13
N TYR A 213 -16.86 -9.92 -3.71
CA TYR A 213 -15.68 -9.68 -4.54
C TYR A 213 -14.51 -10.59 -4.15
N THR A 214 -13.59 -10.79 -5.07
CA THR A 214 -12.35 -11.53 -4.82
C THR A 214 -11.52 -10.83 -3.74
N PRO A 215 -11.01 -11.56 -2.71
CA PRO A 215 -10.22 -10.96 -1.64
C PRO A 215 -9.04 -10.14 -2.15
N LEU A 216 -8.94 -8.89 -1.70
CA LEU A 216 -7.87 -7.96 -2.07
C LEU A 216 -6.59 -8.26 -1.27
N ARG A 217 -5.96 -9.40 -1.54
CA ARG A 217 -4.67 -9.78 -0.96
C ARG A 217 -3.59 -8.93 -1.59
N GLN A 218 -2.82 -8.22 -0.78
CA GLN A 218 -1.84 -7.23 -1.23
C GLN A 218 -0.44 -7.73 -0.92
N ASP A 219 0.33 -8.02 -1.96
CA ASP A 219 1.68 -8.55 -1.82
C ASP A 219 2.75 -7.47 -2.02
N ALA A 220 3.78 -7.55 -1.17
CA ALA A 220 5.05 -6.85 -1.36
C ALA A 220 6.05 -7.79 -2.03
N VAL A 221 6.89 -7.24 -2.91
CA VAL A 221 7.96 -8.00 -3.58
C VAL A 221 9.20 -7.13 -3.82
N LEU A 222 10.38 -7.74 -3.66
CA LEU A 222 11.65 -7.16 -4.07
C LEU A 222 11.79 -7.31 -5.59
N LEU A 223 11.98 -6.19 -6.27
CA LEU A 223 12.26 -6.20 -7.71
C LEU A 223 13.71 -6.58 -7.99
N THR A 224 13.98 -7.15 -9.16
CA THR A 224 15.33 -7.58 -9.55
C THR A 224 16.33 -6.42 -9.48
N LYS A 225 15.90 -5.19 -9.78
CA LYS A 225 16.73 -3.98 -9.67
C LYS A 225 17.09 -3.61 -8.23
N GLY A 226 16.28 -3.99 -7.26
CA GLY A 226 16.53 -3.77 -5.83
C GLY A 226 17.43 -4.83 -5.19
N GLN A 227 17.85 -5.88 -5.93
CA GLN A 227 18.76 -6.88 -5.41
C GLN A 227 20.10 -6.25 -5.00
N GLY A 228 20.56 -6.58 -3.79
CA GLY A 228 21.78 -5.99 -3.22
C GLY A 228 21.57 -4.62 -2.54
N ASN A 229 20.39 -4.00 -2.64
CA ASN A 229 20.07 -2.79 -1.89
C ASN A 229 19.73 -3.14 -0.43
N ALA A 230 20.63 -2.81 0.51
CA ALA A 230 20.45 -3.09 1.94
C ALA A 230 19.21 -2.39 2.52
N ALA A 231 18.88 -1.16 2.07
CA ALA A 231 17.69 -0.42 2.50
C ALA A 231 16.40 -1.12 2.02
N ALA A 232 16.39 -1.71 0.81
CA ALA A 232 15.27 -2.48 0.31
C ALA A 232 15.03 -3.76 1.15
N ALA A 233 16.10 -4.49 1.46
CA ALA A 233 16.02 -5.67 2.32
C ALA A 233 15.53 -5.30 3.74
N ALA A 234 16.04 -4.20 4.30
CA ALA A 234 15.62 -3.69 5.61
C ALA A 234 14.13 -3.29 5.62
N LEU A 235 13.63 -2.60 4.57
CA LEU A 235 12.23 -2.22 4.49
C LEU A 235 11.30 -3.44 4.35
N MET A 236 11.69 -4.45 3.56
CA MET A 236 10.94 -5.72 3.46
C MET A 236 10.79 -6.43 4.81
N GLN A 237 11.83 -6.41 5.64
CA GLN A 237 11.76 -6.95 7.01
C GLN A 237 10.93 -6.04 7.93
N TYR A 238 11.08 -4.73 7.81
CA TYR A 238 10.34 -3.75 8.62
C TYR A 238 8.82 -3.89 8.41
N LEU A 239 8.38 -4.10 7.16
CA LEU A 239 6.97 -4.33 6.82
C LEU A 239 6.36 -5.56 7.53
N LYS A 240 7.18 -6.57 7.85
CA LYS A 240 6.78 -7.77 8.60
C LYS A 240 6.78 -7.55 10.12
N GLY A 241 7.36 -6.45 10.60
CA GLY A 241 7.51 -6.15 12.02
C GLY A 241 6.25 -5.57 12.66
N ASP A 242 6.20 -5.59 13.99
CA ASP A 242 5.01 -5.20 14.76
C ASP A 242 4.62 -3.73 14.59
N LYS A 243 5.59 -2.81 14.42
CA LYS A 243 5.32 -1.39 14.21
C LYS A 243 4.56 -1.16 12.89
N ALA A 244 5.02 -1.78 11.79
CA ALA A 244 4.36 -1.67 10.50
C ALA A 244 2.97 -2.32 10.55
N ARG A 245 2.86 -3.53 11.12
CA ARG A 245 1.57 -4.23 11.30
C ARG A 245 0.57 -3.42 12.13
N ALA A 246 1.03 -2.75 13.19
CA ALA A 246 0.17 -1.89 14.00
C ALA A 246 -0.38 -0.72 13.17
N VAL A 247 0.47 -0.08 12.35
CA VAL A 247 0.04 0.97 11.41
C VAL A 247 -1.01 0.41 10.43
N ILE A 248 -0.73 -0.73 9.79
CA ILE A 248 -1.59 -1.35 8.79
C ILE A 248 -2.98 -1.64 9.37
N ARG A 249 -3.04 -2.26 10.57
CA ARG A 249 -4.32 -2.51 11.27
C ARG A 249 -5.06 -1.22 11.64
N GLY A 250 -4.33 -0.17 12.04
CA GLY A 250 -4.92 1.14 12.37
C GLY A 250 -5.67 1.79 11.21
N PHE A 251 -5.32 1.45 9.96
CA PHE A 251 -6.03 1.87 8.75
C PHE A 251 -7.10 0.87 8.27
N GLY A 252 -7.46 -0.13 9.08
CA GLY A 252 -8.56 -1.05 8.78
C GLY A 252 -8.22 -2.22 7.86
N TYR A 253 -6.95 -2.46 7.56
CA TYR A 253 -6.50 -3.65 6.85
C TYR A 253 -6.49 -4.89 7.77
N GLU A 254 -6.69 -6.04 7.18
CA GLU A 254 -6.48 -7.35 7.80
C GLU A 254 -5.11 -7.94 7.40
N HIS A 255 -4.69 -8.95 8.16
CA HIS A 255 -3.46 -9.73 7.92
C HIS A 255 -3.78 -11.21 7.78
#